data_b61400855e0d3ab566da81c76772ab83
#
_entry.id   b61400855e0d3ab566da81c76772ab83
#
_cell.length_a   1.000
_cell.length_b   1.000
_cell.length_c   1.000
_cell.angle_alpha   90.00
_cell.angle_beta   90.00
_cell.angle_gamma   90.00
#
_symmetry.space_group_name_H-M   'P 1'
#
loop_
_entity.id
_entity.type
_entity.pdbx_description
1 polymer ?
#
loop_
_entity_poly.entity_id
_entity_poly.type
_entity_poly.pdbx_seq_one_letter_code
_entity_poly.pdbx_strand_id
1 'polypeptide(L)'
;MKATFFSELKRRNVYKVAVAYAVVGWLIAQVATQIFPFLEIPNWIVRLVIVLIAIGFSIALVIAWAFEATPEGIKRTEVADTMPAATRQKKHAWIYVVIIGAAISVALFFLGRYTAGNKTTAAAPNELTAKSIAVLPFDNLSRDPDNAFFAEGVQDEILTRLAKVADLKVIARTSTAKFKSAPENLTDIAKQLGALNILEGSVQKANDQVRVNVQLINALTNAHLWAEIYDRKLTDIFAVESDIAKTIADTLQVKLTGSEKQLMASQATNDTTAYELYHKGRSLWGKRTGDNIPRAIAFFEQAIARDPNYALAYAGLASAYILSPFYTGADRREAGSKAKEAALKALRLDPNLAEAHAALGKVLFFSEIDLAGATREYKRAIELKPNDADAHHWFSNDSLAALGQFDEAIAEGKRSVELDPLSIVINADLGETFFYARRFDESVAQLRKTLEIDPTSF
;
A
#
# COMPACT_ATOMS: atom_id res chain seq x y z
N MET A 1 64.56 -11.47 -20.83
CA MET A 1 63.11 -11.45 -21.07
C MET A 1 62.46 -10.81 -19.86
N LYS A 2 61.75 -9.66 -20.04
CA LYS A 2 61.01 -9.04 -18.95
C LYS A 2 59.85 -9.96 -18.58
N ALA A 3 59.80 -10.45 -17.35
CA ALA A 3 58.70 -11.25 -16.84
C ALA A 3 57.40 -10.41 -16.97
N THR A 4 56.34 -10.98 -17.55
CA THR A 4 55.04 -10.30 -17.63
C THR A 4 54.45 -10.15 -16.22
N PHE A 5 53.76 -9.06 -15.93
CA PHE A 5 53.13 -8.76 -14.66
C PHE A 5 52.37 -9.96 -14.05
N PHE A 6 51.65 -10.70 -14.88
CA PHE A 6 50.92 -11.90 -14.46
C PHE A 6 51.84 -13.06 -14.02
N SER A 7 53.05 -13.22 -14.62
CA SER A 7 54.00 -14.26 -14.19
C SER A 7 54.59 -13.93 -12.84
N GLU A 8 54.78 -12.65 -12.53
CA GLU A 8 55.27 -12.15 -11.24
C GLU A 8 54.21 -12.36 -10.12
N LEU A 9 52.95 -12.04 -10.36
CA LEU A 9 51.81 -12.31 -9.45
C LEU A 9 51.67 -13.81 -9.12
N LYS A 10 51.87 -14.67 -10.11
CA LYS A 10 51.82 -16.13 -9.93
C LYS A 10 53.04 -16.63 -9.15
N ARG A 11 54.22 -16.09 -9.37
CA ARG A 11 55.46 -16.41 -8.68
C ARG A 11 55.36 -16.06 -7.19
N ARG A 12 54.80 -14.90 -6.84
CA ARG A 12 54.69 -14.38 -5.48
C ARG A 12 53.46 -14.92 -4.70
N ASN A 13 52.72 -15.91 -5.22
CA ASN A 13 51.53 -16.52 -4.59
C ASN A 13 50.39 -15.54 -4.25
N VAL A 14 50.42 -14.30 -4.75
CA VAL A 14 49.42 -13.27 -4.48
C VAL A 14 48.00 -13.74 -4.85
N TYR A 15 47.88 -14.53 -5.93
CA TYR A 15 46.62 -15.10 -6.36
C TYR A 15 45.96 -16.02 -5.32
N LYS A 16 46.76 -16.76 -4.51
CA LYS A 16 46.23 -17.65 -3.47
C LYS A 16 45.61 -16.86 -2.33
N VAL A 17 46.27 -15.75 -1.94
CA VAL A 17 45.79 -14.84 -0.92
C VAL A 17 44.51 -14.14 -1.42
N ALA A 18 44.47 -13.71 -2.69
CA ALA A 18 43.30 -13.10 -3.31
C ALA A 18 42.11 -14.05 -3.28
N VAL A 19 42.25 -15.31 -3.68
CA VAL A 19 41.18 -16.31 -3.67
C VAL A 19 40.72 -16.62 -2.25
N ALA A 20 41.65 -16.85 -1.31
CA ALA A 20 41.31 -17.12 0.09
C ALA A 20 40.54 -15.95 0.72
N TYR A 21 41.00 -14.71 0.49
CA TYR A 21 40.32 -13.52 1.02
C TYR A 21 38.96 -13.33 0.40
N ALA A 22 38.80 -13.53 -0.92
CA ALA A 22 37.50 -13.41 -1.60
C ALA A 22 36.49 -14.42 -1.05
N VAL A 23 36.91 -15.68 -0.78
CA VAL A 23 36.03 -16.70 -0.20
C VAL A 23 35.63 -16.33 1.22
N VAL A 24 36.56 -15.92 2.08
CA VAL A 24 36.29 -15.52 3.46
C VAL A 24 35.43 -14.24 3.49
N GLY A 25 35.76 -13.24 2.68
CA GLY A 25 34.99 -11.99 2.57
C GLY A 25 33.57 -12.22 2.10
N TRP A 26 33.38 -13.10 1.11
CA TRP A 26 32.05 -13.49 0.65
C TRP A 26 31.25 -14.20 1.75
N LEU A 27 31.89 -15.09 2.52
CA LEU A 27 31.22 -15.80 3.63
C LEU A 27 30.80 -14.82 4.75
N ILE A 28 31.67 -13.86 5.10
CA ILE A 28 31.35 -12.82 6.08
C ILE A 28 30.18 -11.94 5.57
N ALA A 29 30.16 -11.56 4.30
CA ALA A 29 29.08 -10.79 3.70
C ALA A 29 27.75 -11.58 3.70
N GLN A 30 27.78 -12.88 3.40
CA GLN A 30 26.62 -13.77 3.48
C GLN A 30 26.07 -13.87 4.92
N VAL A 31 26.95 -14.08 5.89
CA VAL A 31 26.56 -14.10 7.32
C VAL A 31 25.97 -12.77 7.74
N ALA A 32 26.60 -11.65 7.40
CA ALA A 32 26.11 -10.33 7.74
C ALA A 32 24.73 -10.04 7.12
N THR A 33 24.51 -10.38 5.84
CA THR A 33 23.23 -10.14 5.16
C THR A 33 22.11 -11.04 5.67
N GLN A 34 22.41 -12.23 6.18
CA GLN A 34 21.41 -13.19 6.65
C GLN A 34 21.14 -13.10 8.16
N ILE A 35 22.17 -12.83 8.97
CA ILE A 35 22.05 -12.86 10.45
C ILE A 35 21.74 -11.48 11.03
N PHE A 36 22.28 -10.40 10.47
CA PHE A 36 22.09 -9.05 11.03
C PHE A 36 20.64 -8.60 11.11
N PRO A 37 19.76 -8.90 10.11
CA PRO A 37 18.32 -8.58 10.23
C PRO A 37 17.64 -9.29 11.41
N PHE A 38 18.09 -10.52 11.78
CA PHE A 38 17.54 -11.24 12.95
C PHE A 38 17.96 -10.65 14.30
N LEU A 39 19.07 -9.93 14.31
CA LEU A 39 19.59 -9.27 15.50
C LEU A 39 19.18 -7.79 15.56
N GLU A 40 18.25 -7.37 14.70
CA GLU A 40 17.79 -5.97 14.56
C GLU A 40 18.91 -4.97 14.28
N ILE A 41 20.03 -5.44 13.70
CA ILE A 41 21.17 -4.60 13.36
C ILE A 41 20.84 -3.77 12.13
N PRO A 42 20.98 -2.43 12.18
CA PRO A 42 20.62 -1.55 11.07
C PRO A 42 21.38 -1.89 9.76
N ASN A 43 20.69 -1.78 8.63
CA ASN A 43 21.23 -2.10 7.29
C ASN A 43 22.50 -1.32 6.90
N TRP A 44 22.74 -0.15 7.49
CA TRP A 44 23.99 0.60 7.23
C TRP A 44 25.24 -0.12 7.73
N ILE A 45 25.12 -0.96 8.79
CA ILE A 45 26.22 -1.77 9.32
C ILE A 45 26.61 -2.86 8.32
N VAL A 46 25.63 -3.48 7.64
CA VAL A 46 25.92 -4.45 6.55
C VAL A 46 26.72 -3.78 5.44
N ARG A 47 26.34 -2.55 5.05
CA ARG A 47 27.09 -1.77 4.05
C ARG A 47 28.50 -1.45 4.52
N LEU A 48 28.67 -1.09 5.79
CA LEU A 48 29.97 -0.82 6.40
C LEU A 48 30.87 -2.06 6.36
N VAL A 49 30.35 -3.26 6.71
CA VAL A 49 31.07 -4.53 6.65
C VAL A 49 31.57 -4.81 5.21
N ILE A 50 30.74 -4.63 4.21
CA ILE A 50 31.10 -4.83 2.80
C ILE A 50 32.24 -3.86 2.39
N VAL A 51 32.17 -2.61 2.80
CA VAL A 51 33.21 -1.61 2.52
C VAL A 51 34.52 -1.98 3.22
N LEU A 52 34.49 -2.43 4.48
CA LEU A 52 35.66 -2.88 5.21
C LEU A 52 36.33 -4.13 4.58
N ILE A 53 35.51 -5.07 4.06
CA ILE A 53 36.01 -6.23 3.31
C ILE A 53 36.74 -5.76 2.03
N ALA A 54 36.17 -4.81 1.29
CA ALA A 54 36.79 -4.28 0.06
C ALA A 54 38.14 -3.56 0.34
N ILE A 55 38.19 -2.75 1.40
CA ILE A 55 39.43 -2.07 1.83
C ILE A 55 40.46 -3.11 2.29
N GLY A 56 40.04 -4.06 3.12
CA GLY A 56 40.92 -5.13 3.63
C GLY A 56 41.48 -6.01 2.52
N PHE A 57 40.69 -6.25 1.45
CA PHE A 57 41.15 -6.98 0.26
C PHE A 57 42.36 -6.28 -0.40
N SER A 58 42.26 -4.97 -0.60
CA SER A 58 43.36 -4.18 -1.18
C SER A 58 44.61 -4.22 -0.33
N ILE A 59 44.45 -4.10 0.99
CA ILE A 59 45.58 -4.18 1.94
C ILE A 59 46.19 -5.57 1.93
N ALA A 60 45.37 -6.62 1.92
CA ALA A 60 45.88 -8.03 1.89
C ALA A 60 46.68 -8.33 0.62
N LEU A 61 46.28 -7.77 -0.54
CA LEU A 61 47.05 -7.91 -1.79
C LEU A 61 48.41 -7.23 -1.72
N VAL A 62 48.48 -6.03 -1.12
CA VAL A 62 49.74 -5.29 -0.94
C VAL A 62 50.69 -6.08 0.00
N ILE A 63 50.16 -6.57 1.12
CA ILE A 63 50.96 -7.38 2.06
C ILE A 63 51.43 -8.67 1.40
N ALA A 64 50.56 -9.37 0.66
CA ALA A 64 50.88 -10.61 -0.04
C ALA A 64 51.94 -10.39 -1.15
N TRP A 65 51.99 -9.19 -1.73
CA TRP A 65 53.01 -8.80 -2.70
C TRP A 65 54.36 -8.51 -2.04
N ALA A 66 54.36 -7.90 -0.84
CA ALA A 66 55.57 -7.45 -0.14
C ALA A 66 56.23 -8.55 0.73
N PHE A 67 55.44 -9.52 1.23
CA PHE A 67 55.88 -10.52 2.20
C PHE A 67 55.47 -11.94 1.79
N GLU A 68 56.32 -12.93 2.08
CA GLU A 68 56.03 -14.35 1.88
C GLU A 68 56.18 -15.13 3.20
N ALA A 69 55.22 -16.02 3.47
CA ALA A 69 55.30 -16.90 4.64
C ALA A 69 56.26 -18.05 4.38
N THR A 70 57.34 -18.11 5.15
CA THR A 70 58.37 -19.20 5.14
C THR A 70 58.22 -20.05 6.40
N PRO A 71 58.83 -21.27 6.45
CA PRO A 71 58.83 -22.09 7.66
C PRO A 71 59.50 -21.43 8.89
N GLU A 72 60.25 -20.37 8.68
CA GLU A 72 60.91 -19.59 9.71
C GLU A 72 60.19 -18.28 10.06
N GLY A 73 59.01 -18.05 9.50
CA GLY A 73 58.17 -16.85 9.73
C GLY A 73 57.93 -16.00 8.49
N ILE A 74 57.33 -14.81 8.68
CA ILE A 74 57.04 -13.87 7.60
C ILE A 74 58.31 -13.07 7.24
N LYS A 75 58.81 -13.25 6.00
CA LYS A 75 60.01 -12.55 5.47
C LYS A 75 59.62 -11.73 4.24
N ARG A 76 60.39 -10.65 3.94
CA ARG A 76 60.25 -9.91 2.69
C ARG A 76 60.49 -10.84 1.50
N THR A 77 59.72 -10.73 0.44
CA THR A 77 59.78 -11.62 -0.74
C THR A 77 61.16 -11.65 -1.39
N GLU A 78 61.92 -10.55 -1.38
CA GLU A 78 63.27 -10.46 -1.89
C GLU A 78 64.29 -11.36 -1.12
N VAL A 79 64.09 -11.58 0.18
CA VAL A 79 64.90 -12.43 1.04
C VAL A 79 64.51 -13.92 0.92
N ALA A 80 63.17 -14.16 0.69
CA ALA A 80 62.64 -15.52 0.54
C ALA A 80 63.07 -16.19 -0.78
N ASP A 81 63.38 -15.43 -1.83
CA ASP A 81 63.82 -15.92 -3.14
C ASP A 81 65.31 -16.44 -3.12
N THR A 82 66.05 -16.07 -2.11
CA THR A 82 67.49 -16.52 -1.97
C THR A 82 67.68 -17.87 -1.24
N MET A 83 66.62 -18.52 -0.76
CA MET A 83 66.58 -19.76 -0.06
C MET A 83 66.61 -20.99 -0.99
N PRO A 84 67.40 -22.11 -0.67
CA PRO A 84 67.50 -23.32 -1.49
C PRO A 84 66.10 -24.01 -1.64
N ALA A 85 65.84 -24.52 -2.85
CA ALA A 85 64.56 -25.11 -3.27
C ALA A 85 64.16 -26.43 -2.56
N ALA A 86 65.02 -27.04 -1.75
CA ALA A 86 64.75 -28.34 -1.12
C ALA A 86 63.81 -28.38 0.05
N THR A 87 63.35 -27.22 0.56
CA THR A 87 62.46 -27.12 1.74
C THR A 87 60.99 -26.75 1.37
N ARG A 88 60.65 -26.71 0.11
CA ARG A 88 59.26 -26.32 -0.37
C ARG A 88 58.37 -27.55 -0.44
N GLN A 89 57.89 -28.07 0.69
CA GLN A 89 56.78 -29.04 0.69
C GLN A 89 55.48 -28.37 0.20
N LYS A 90 55.00 -28.76 -0.99
CA LYS A 90 53.68 -28.38 -1.52
C LYS A 90 52.56 -29.06 -0.73
N LYS A 91 52.15 -28.51 0.40
CA LYS A 91 50.93 -28.97 1.08
C LYS A 91 49.73 -28.34 0.37
N HIS A 92 48.94 -29.16 -0.33
CA HIS A 92 47.70 -28.76 -1.01
C HIS A 92 46.53 -28.54 -0.04
N ALA A 93 46.80 -28.46 1.28
CA ALA A 93 45.80 -28.31 2.34
C ALA A 93 44.87 -27.11 2.13
N TRP A 94 45.34 -26.04 1.48
CA TRP A 94 44.51 -24.86 1.21
C TRP A 94 43.35 -25.15 0.21
N ILE A 95 43.50 -26.12 -0.71
CA ILE A 95 42.48 -26.54 -1.65
C ILE A 95 41.30 -27.15 -0.91
N TYR A 96 41.57 -27.99 0.11
CA TYR A 96 40.52 -28.58 0.94
C TYR A 96 39.77 -27.52 1.75
N VAL A 97 40.45 -26.50 2.26
CA VAL A 97 39.83 -25.38 2.99
C VAL A 97 38.88 -24.59 2.07
N VAL A 98 39.28 -24.33 0.82
CA VAL A 98 38.45 -23.65 -0.17
C VAL A 98 37.23 -24.50 -0.55
N ILE A 99 37.40 -25.80 -0.80
CA ILE A 99 36.32 -26.71 -1.16
C ILE A 99 35.30 -26.85 -0.01
N ILE A 100 35.78 -27.05 1.22
CA ILE A 100 34.94 -27.16 2.41
C ILE A 100 34.19 -25.83 2.65
N GLY A 101 34.88 -24.69 2.56
CA GLY A 101 34.26 -23.37 2.68
C GLY A 101 33.18 -23.12 1.63
N ALA A 102 33.43 -23.49 0.37
CA ALA A 102 32.42 -23.39 -0.69
C ALA A 102 31.23 -24.34 -0.46
N ALA A 103 31.48 -25.59 -0.02
CA ALA A 103 30.40 -26.52 0.26
C ALA A 103 29.50 -26.06 1.44
N ILE A 104 30.14 -25.56 2.52
CA ILE A 104 29.39 -24.99 3.67
C ILE A 104 28.58 -23.76 3.22
N SER A 105 29.15 -22.89 2.40
CA SER A 105 28.46 -21.69 1.90
C SER A 105 27.25 -22.02 1.02
N VAL A 106 27.37 -23.03 0.15
CA VAL A 106 26.26 -23.52 -0.67
C VAL A 106 25.21 -24.17 0.22
N ALA A 107 25.59 -24.95 1.21
CA ALA A 107 24.66 -25.57 2.16
C ALA A 107 23.91 -24.49 2.98
N LEU A 108 24.60 -23.46 3.48
CA LEU A 108 24.02 -22.36 4.21
C LEU A 108 23.10 -21.49 3.32
N PHE A 109 23.47 -21.31 2.04
CA PHE A 109 22.62 -20.63 1.07
C PHE A 109 21.29 -21.36 0.86
N PHE A 110 21.32 -22.68 0.62
CA PHE A 110 20.11 -23.47 0.45
C PHE A 110 19.32 -23.60 1.75
N LEU A 111 19.99 -23.74 2.90
CA LEU A 111 19.34 -23.75 4.21
C LEU A 111 18.66 -22.40 4.50
N GLY A 112 19.31 -21.27 4.22
CA GLY A 112 18.74 -19.92 4.35
C GLY A 112 17.55 -19.71 3.41
N ARG A 113 17.63 -20.20 2.17
CA ARG A 113 16.52 -20.15 1.21
C ARG A 113 15.35 -21.04 1.61
N TYR A 114 15.63 -22.22 2.16
CA TYR A 114 14.62 -23.15 2.67
C TYR A 114 13.93 -22.60 3.93
N THR A 115 14.67 -22.01 4.86
CA THR A 115 14.10 -21.38 6.07
C THR A 115 13.41 -20.04 5.79
N ALA A 116 13.88 -19.27 4.78
CA ALA A 116 13.21 -18.05 4.33
C ALA A 116 11.89 -18.37 3.59
N GLY A 117 11.83 -19.52 2.88
CA GLY A 117 10.60 -19.98 2.23
C GLY A 117 9.52 -20.47 3.21
N ASN A 118 9.89 -20.82 4.44
CA ASN A 118 8.98 -21.30 5.48
C ASN A 118 8.62 -20.25 6.55
N LYS A 119 9.06 -19.01 6.39
CA LYS A 119 8.46 -17.93 7.16
C LYS A 119 7.14 -17.56 6.48
N THR A 120 6.07 -18.16 6.94
CA THR A 120 4.77 -17.53 6.92
C THR A 120 5.00 -16.13 7.49
N THR A 121 5.08 -15.13 6.61
CA THR A 121 4.99 -13.74 7.05
C THR A 121 3.57 -13.66 7.59
N ALA A 122 3.41 -13.90 8.88
CA ALA A 122 2.27 -13.33 9.58
C ALA A 122 2.26 -11.89 9.11
N ALA A 123 1.16 -11.47 8.48
CA ALA A 123 1.01 -10.10 8.01
C ALA A 123 1.50 -9.23 9.15
N ALA A 124 2.54 -8.40 8.88
CA ALA A 124 3.08 -7.50 9.88
C ALA A 124 1.87 -6.76 10.45
N PRO A 125 1.71 -6.63 11.79
CA PRO A 125 0.63 -5.86 12.34
C PRO A 125 0.68 -4.51 11.64
N ASN A 126 -0.48 -4.02 11.13
CA ASN A 126 -0.60 -2.77 10.40
C ASN A 126 0.21 -1.70 11.15
N GLU A 127 1.37 -1.32 10.62
CA GLU A 127 2.24 -0.34 11.28
C GLU A 127 1.47 0.97 11.38
N LEU A 128 1.24 1.44 12.61
CA LEU A 128 0.57 2.70 12.87
C LEU A 128 1.50 3.84 12.48
N THR A 129 1.36 4.33 11.26
CA THR A 129 2.19 5.43 10.75
C THR A 129 1.64 6.78 11.22
N ALA A 130 2.53 7.73 11.51
CA ALA A 130 2.13 9.07 11.96
C ALA A 130 1.22 9.78 10.95
N LYS A 131 1.38 9.49 9.66
CA LYS A 131 0.55 10.00 8.56
C LYS A 131 -0.50 8.99 8.13
N SER A 132 -1.30 8.53 9.07
CA SER A 132 -2.46 7.67 8.82
C SER A 132 -3.67 8.18 9.59
N ILE A 133 -4.85 8.10 8.97
CA ILE A 133 -6.10 8.58 9.54
C ILE A 133 -7.26 7.65 9.23
N ALA A 134 -8.13 7.46 10.22
CA ALA A 134 -9.46 6.88 10.07
C ALA A 134 -10.51 7.92 10.48
N VAL A 135 -11.49 8.14 9.62
CA VAL A 135 -12.63 9.02 9.91
C VAL A 135 -13.79 8.13 10.35
N LEU A 136 -14.15 8.20 11.64
CA LEU A 136 -15.27 7.41 12.18
C LEU A 136 -16.62 7.99 11.74
N PRO A 137 -17.70 7.19 11.78
CA PRO A 137 -19.03 7.70 11.49
C PRO A 137 -19.38 8.87 12.41
N PHE A 138 -19.85 9.97 11.83
CA PHE A 138 -20.29 11.13 12.60
C PHE A 138 -21.67 10.90 13.19
N ASP A 139 -21.85 11.27 14.45
CA ASP A 139 -23.14 11.20 15.11
C ASP A 139 -24.13 12.23 14.54
N ASN A 140 -25.35 11.79 14.24
CA ASN A 140 -26.45 12.71 13.91
C ASN A 140 -27.09 13.23 15.19
N LEU A 141 -26.84 14.48 15.53
CA LEU A 141 -27.47 15.19 16.65
C LEU A 141 -28.69 16.02 16.25
N SER A 142 -29.14 15.88 15.00
CA SER A 142 -30.37 16.52 14.50
C SER A 142 -31.58 15.84 15.09
N ARG A 143 -32.72 16.62 15.20
CA ARG A 143 -34.01 16.06 15.64
C ARG A 143 -34.62 15.08 14.65
N ASP A 144 -34.32 15.27 13.35
CA ASP A 144 -34.82 14.45 12.25
C ASP A 144 -33.84 13.28 12.00
N PRO A 145 -34.27 12.01 12.13
CA PRO A 145 -33.49 10.85 11.83
C PRO A 145 -32.98 10.80 10.38
N ASP A 146 -33.69 11.35 9.41
CA ASP A 146 -33.28 11.37 8.01
C ASP A 146 -32.03 12.18 7.76
N ASN A 147 -31.65 13.08 8.68
CA ASN A 147 -30.35 13.76 8.66
C ASN A 147 -29.14 12.85 8.97
N ALA A 148 -29.37 11.58 9.30
CA ALA A 148 -28.26 10.60 9.42
C ALA A 148 -27.48 10.50 8.09
N PHE A 149 -28.16 10.49 6.95
CA PHE A 149 -27.50 10.49 5.63
C PHE A 149 -26.69 11.75 5.36
N PHE A 150 -27.11 12.89 5.94
CA PHE A 150 -26.34 14.12 5.84
C PHE A 150 -25.05 14.05 6.67
N ALA A 151 -25.12 13.53 7.90
CA ALA A 151 -23.92 13.32 8.74
C ALA A 151 -22.94 12.33 8.09
N GLU A 152 -23.46 11.22 7.51
CA GLU A 152 -22.67 10.30 6.70
C GLU A 152 -22.04 10.98 5.48
N GLY A 153 -22.76 11.91 4.83
CA GLY A 153 -22.28 12.67 3.69
C GLY A 153 -21.10 13.58 4.04
N VAL A 154 -21.18 14.30 5.14
CA VAL A 154 -20.08 15.16 5.64
C VAL A 154 -18.84 14.32 5.94
N GLN A 155 -18.98 13.17 6.61
CA GLN A 155 -17.90 12.22 6.84
C GLN A 155 -17.26 11.74 5.52
N ASP A 156 -18.08 11.29 4.57
CA ASP A 156 -17.64 10.72 3.29
C ASP A 156 -16.92 11.77 2.43
N GLU A 157 -17.36 13.03 2.45
CA GLU A 157 -16.72 14.11 1.72
C GLU A 157 -15.36 14.48 2.31
N ILE A 158 -15.25 14.58 3.65
CA ILE A 158 -13.96 14.80 4.33
C ILE A 158 -12.98 13.67 3.96
N LEU A 159 -13.43 12.41 4.05
CA LEU A 159 -12.64 11.24 3.69
C LEU A 159 -12.22 11.28 2.22
N THR A 160 -13.14 11.62 1.31
CA THR A 160 -12.87 11.72 -0.14
C THR A 160 -11.84 12.78 -0.45
N ARG A 161 -11.87 13.94 0.23
CA ARG A 161 -10.86 15.00 0.08
C ARG A 161 -9.49 14.54 0.58
N LEU A 162 -9.42 13.91 1.74
CA LEU A 162 -8.19 13.38 2.32
C LEU A 162 -7.60 12.25 1.45
N ALA A 163 -8.42 11.40 0.84
CA ALA A 163 -7.99 10.29 0.01
C ALA A 163 -7.24 10.72 -1.28
N LYS A 164 -7.36 11.99 -1.69
CA LYS A 164 -6.62 12.58 -2.81
C LYS A 164 -5.15 12.90 -2.47
N VAL A 165 -4.75 12.73 -1.20
CA VAL A 165 -3.41 13.10 -0.71
C VAL A 165 -2.53 11.86 -0.62
N ALA A 166 -1.48 11.80 -1.43
CA ALA A 166 -0.60 10.63 -1.53
C ALA A 166 0.26 10.40 -0.27
N ASP A 167 0.69 11.48 0.40
CA ASP A 167 1.53 11.44 1.62
C ASP A 167 0.72 11.10 2.90
N LEU A 168 -0.58 10.78 2.77
CA LEU A 168 -1.48 10.42 3.87
C LEU A 168 -2.12 9.06 3.60
N LYS A 169 -2.02 8.11 4.54
CA LYS A 169 -2.80 6.87 4.49
C LYS A 169 -4.20 7.14 5.06
N VAL A 170 -5.23 6.98 4.24
CA VAL A 170 -6.64 7.23 4.61
C VAL A 170 -7.41 5.92 4.58
N ILE A 171 -8.01 5.55 5.71
CA ILE A 171 -8.79 4.30 5.81
C ILE A 171 -10.17 4.50 5.18
N ALA A 172 -10.57 3.55 4.35
CA ALA A 172 -11.85 3.56 3.66
C ALA A 172 -13.04 3.51 4.62
N ARG A 173 -14.14 4.15 4.20
CA ARG A 173 -15.39 4.22 4.97
C ARG A 173 -15.94 2.85 5.35
N THR A 174 -15.82 1.84 4.48
CA THR A 174 -16.29 0.47 4.73
C THR A 174 -15.70 -0.14 5.99
N SER A 175 -14.40 0.05 6.23
CA SER A 175 -13.76 -0.40 7.47
C SER A 175 -14.15 0.41 8.70
N THR A 176 -14.44 1.70 8.55
CA THR A 176 -14.81 2.55 9.69
C THR A 176 -16.28 2.47 10.07
N ALA A 177 -17.16 2.07 9.14
CA ALA A 177 -18.61 2.11 9.27
C ALA A 177 -19.20 1.30 10.44
N LYS A 178 -18.48 0.28 10.94
CA LYS A 178 -18.91 -0.53 12.09
C LYS A 178 -18.65 0.10 13.45
N PHE A 179 -17.84 1.15 13.51
CA PHE A 179 -17.50 1.84 14.74
C PHE A 179 -18.48 2.99 15.00
N LYS A 180 -18.55 3.44 16.25
CA LYS A 180 -19.29 4.64 16.63
C LYS A 180 -18.35 5.84 16.69
N SER A 181 -18.89 7.04 16.65
CA SER A 181 -18.13 8.21 17.07
C SER A 181 -17.91 8.15 18.60
N ALA A 182 -16.78 8.67 19.09
CA ALA A 182 -16.39 8.61 20.50
C ALA A 182 -16.46 7.19 21.14
N PRO A 183 -15.77 6.19 20.59
CA PRO A 183 -15.74 4.84 21.13
C PRO A 183 -14.88 4.78 22.41
N GLU A 184 -15.17 3.81 23.30
CA GLU A 184 -14.44 3.64 24.56
C GLU A 184 -12.97 3.24 24.40
N ASN A 185 -12.59 2.59 23.28
CA ASN A 185 -11.25 2.07 23.06
C ASN A 185 -10.67 2.44 21.69
N LEU A 186 -10.14 3.66 21.58
CA LEU A 186 -9.50 4.17 20.36
C LEU A 186 -8.25 3.38 19.95
N THR A 187 -7.49 2.90 20.94
CA THR A 187 -6.24 2.16 20.66
C THR A 187 -6.50 0.84 19.95
N ASP A 188 -7.56 0.11 20.32
CA ASP A 188 -7.88 -1.15 19.66
C ASP A 188 -8.48 -0.92 18.26
N ILE A 189 -9.27 0.13 18.10
CA ILE A 189 -9.78 0.56 16.78
C ILE A 189 -8.62 0.93 15.87
N ALA A 190 -7.67 1.73 16.35
CA ALA A 190 -6.49 2.12 15.62
C ALA A 190 -5.67 0.91 15.12
N LYS A 191 -5.49 -0.10 15.99
CA LYS A 191 -4.80 -1.36 15.61
C LYS A 191 -5.57 -2.14 14.54
N GLN A 192 -6.89 -2.26 14.67
CA GLN A 192 -7.72 -2.95 13.70
C GLN A 192 -7.71 -2.26 12.33
N LEU A 193 -7.76 -0.93 12.33
CA LEU A 193 -7.77 -0.10 11.12
C LEU A 193 -6.37 0.17 10.56
N GLY A 194 -5.32 0.00 11.36
CA GLY A 194 -3.96 0.37 10.98
C GLY A 194 -3.79 1.87 10.77
N ALA A 195 -4.48 2.69 11.58
CA ALA A 195 -4.42 4.15 11.53
C ALA A 195 -4.12 4.73 12.91
N LEU A 196 -3.07 5.57 13.00
CA LEU A 196 -2.67 6.19 14.26
C LEU A 196 -3.63 7.29 14.71
N ASN A 197 -4.13 8.07 13.74
CA ASN A 197 -4.99 9.22 14.02
C ASN A 197 -6.43 8.89 13.69
N ILE A 198 -7.33 9.29 14.58
CA ILE A 198 -8.77 9.08 14.44
C ILE A 198 -9.47 10.43 14.45
N LEU A 199 -10.29 10.67 13.44
CA LEU A 199 -11.22 11.80 13.40
C LEU A 199 -12.59 11.31 13.87
N GLU A 200 -13.09 11.94 14.92
CA GLU A 200 -14.44 11.78 15.43
C GLU A 200 -15.23 13.04 15.18
N GLY A 201 -16.55 12.93 15.12
CA GLY A 201 -17.39 14.11 14.96
C GLY A 201 -18.87 13.87 15.16
N SER A 202 -19.60 14.97 15.16
CA SER A 202 -21.04 15.00 15.16
C SER A 202 -21.56 16.12 14.27
N VAL A 203 -22.74 15.90 13.69
CA VAL A 203 -23.42 16.87 12.83
C VAL A 203 -24.82 17.13 13.36
N GLN A 204 -25.18 18.41 13.50
CA GLN A 204 -26.52 18.85 13.83
C GLN A 204 -27.01 19.79 12.74
N LYS A 205 -28.06 19.37 12.02
CA LYS A 205 -28.75 20.18 11.00
C LYS A 205 -30.07 20.64 11.54
N ALA A 206 -30.34 21.93 11.44
CA ALA A 206 -31.59 22.54 11.82
C ALA A 206 -31.97 23.67 10.84
N ASN A 207 -33.00 23.48 10.04
CA ASN A 207 -33.37 24.39 8.95
C ASN A 207 -32.23 24.65 7.98
N ASP A 208 -31.80 25.91 7.87
CA ASP A 208 -30.66 26.37 7.04
C ASP A 208 -29.31 26.45 7.78
N GLN A 209 -29.26 25.97 9.01
CA GLN A 209 -28.06 25.99 9.84
C GLN A 209 -27.49 24.57 10.01
N VAL A 210 -26.18 24.49 10.03
CA VAL A 210 -25.44 23.27 10.34
C VAL A 210 -24.36 23.55 11.38
N ARG A 211 -24.31 22.70 12.39
CA ARG A 211 -23.19 22.63 13.34
C ARG A 211 -22.43 21.33 13.09
N VAL A 212 -21.13 21.44 12.84
CA VAL A 212 -20.22 20.31 12.72
C VAL A 212 -19.19 20.42 13.84
N ASN A 213 -19.16 19.42 14.72
CA ASN A 213 -18.14 19.29 15.75
C ASN A 213 -17.19 18.17 15.35
N VAL A 214 -15.90 18.45 15.36
CA VAL A 214 -14.86 17.48 14.96
C VAL A 214 -13.69 17.54 15.92
N GLN A 215 -13.06 16.37 16.12
CA GLN A 215 -11.83 16.26 16.90
C GLN A 215 -10.90 15.20 16.29
N LEU A 216 -9.63 15.55 16.14
CA LEU A 216 -8.56 14.68 15.69
C LEU A 216 -7.75 14.20 16.90
N ILE A 217 -7.67 12.89 17.08
CA ILE A 217 -7.10 12.26 18.27
C ILE A 217 -5.98 11.31 17.85
N ASN A 218 -4.84 11.37 18.54
CA ASN A 218 -3.84 10.31 18.46
C ASN A 218 -4.30 9.12 19.32
N ALA A 219 -4.62 8.01 18.67
CA ALA A 219 -5.27 6.87 19.32
C ALA A 219 -4.37 6.06 20.29
N LEU A 220 -3.04 6.22 20.23
CA LEU A 220 -2.13 5.58 21.20
C LEU A 220 -1.99 6.38 22.49
N THR A 221 -1.99 7.71 22.39
CA THR A 221 -1.78 8.60 23.52
C THR A 221 -3.07 9.19 24.07
N ASN A 222 -4.19 9.02 23.34
CA ASN A 222 -5.47 9.70 23.57
C ASN A 222 -5.34 11.23 23.61
N ALA A 223 -4.29 11.79 22.99
CA ALA A 223 -4.09 13.22 22.93
C ALA A 223 -4.94 13.82 21.81
N HIS A 224 -5.71 14.84 22.13
CA HIS A 224 -6.38 15.66 21.14
C HIS A 224 -5.35 16.51 20.41
N LEU A 225 -5.15 16.23 19.13
CA LEU A 225 -4.25 16.99 18.24
C LEU A 225 -4.90 18.28 17.77
N TRP A 226 -6.22 18.24 17.59
CA TRP A 226 -7.04 19.37 17.16
C TRP A 226 -8.52 19.08 17.45
N ALA A 227 -9.29 20.13 17.78
CA ALA A 227 -10.74 20.07 17.93
C ALA A 227 -11.35 21.43 17.56
N GLU A 228 -12.47 21.42 16.85
CA GLU A 228 -13.18 22.64 16.45
C GLU A 228 -14.68 22.42 16.24
N ILE A 229 -15.45 23.51 16.42
CA ILE A 229 -16.87 23.56 16.17
C ILE A 229 -17.17 24.58 15.08
N TYR A 230 -17.77 24.13 14.01
CA TYR A 230 -18.22 24.96 12.89
C TYR A 230 -19.72 25.21 13.00
N ASP A 231 -20.10 26.46 13.24
CA ASP A 231 -21.48 26.92 13.16
C ASP A 231 -21.65 27.74 11.87
N ARG A 232 -22.34 27.21 10.88
CA ARG A 232 -22.42 27.82 9.54
C ARG A 232 -23.84 27.65 8.95
N LYS A 233 -24.11 28.38 7.86
CA LYS A 233 -25.26 28.09 7.02
C LYS A 233 -25.08 26.79 6.26
N LEU A 234 -26.17 26.10 5.96
CA LEU A 234 -26.11 24.84 5.21
C LEU A 234 -25.44 25.01 3.83
N THR A 235 -25.59 26.17 3.18
CA THR A 235 -24.91 26.51 1.93
C THR A 235 -23.38 26.53 2.03
N ASP A 236 -22.85 26.71 3.23
CA ASP A 236 -21.43 26.84 3.47
C ASP A 236 -20.77 25.49 3.85
N ILE A 237 -21.54 24.40 3.84
CA ILE A 237 -21.08 23.06 4.25
C ILE A 237 -19.82 22.62 3.47
N PHE A 238 -19.76 22.88 2.19
CA PHE A 238 -18.64 22.53 1.33
C PHE A 238 -17.34 23.25 1.72
N ALA A 239 -17.45 24.49 2.18
CA ALA A 239 -16.31 25.24 2.72
C ALA A 239 -15.84 24.64 4.05
N VAL A 240 -16.76 24.22 4.91
CA VAL A 240 -16.47 23.56 6.18
C VAL A 240 -15.71 22.25 5.95
N GLU A 241 -16.19 21.39 5.05
CA GLU A 241 -15.54 20.12 4.70
C GLU A 241 -14.11 20.32 4.16
N SER A 242 -13.94 21.33 3.29
CA SER A 242 -12.61 21.68 2.74
C SER A 242 -11.67 22.20 3.82
N ASP A 243 -12.17 23.02 4.74
CA ASP A 243 -11.39 23.58 5.85
C ASP A 243 -10.95 22.49 6.84
N ILE A 244 -11.86 21.57 7.19
CA ILE A 244 -11.56 20.40 8.03
C ILE A 244 -10.46 19.55 7.39
N ALA A 245 -10.59 19.17 6.11
CA ALA A 245 -9.62 18.34 5.43
C ALA A 245 -8.25 19.01 5.35
N LYS A 246 -8.21 20.32 5.07
CA LYS A 246 -6.97 21.11 5.06
C LYS A 246 -6.32 21.16 6.44
N THR A 247 -7.10 21.46 7.49
CA THR A 247 -6.59 21.53 8.86
C THR A 247 -6.02 20.21 9.33
N ILE A 248 -6.65 19.08 8.96
CA ILE A 248 -6.12 17.73 9.24
C ILE A 248 -4.76 17.54 8.54
N ALA A 249 -4.66 17.87 7.25
CA ALA A 249 -3.41 17.74 6.51
C ALA A 249 -2.28 18.59 7.12
N ASP A 250 -2.58 19.83 7.51
CA ASP A 250 -1.64 20.73 8.17
C ASP A 250 -1.23 20.19 9.56
N THR A 251 -2.17 19.72 10.37
CA THR A 251 -1.93 19.16 11.72
C THR A 251 -1.06 17.90 11.66
N LEU A 252 -1.28 17.04 10.67
CA LEU A 252 -0.49 15.83 10.46
C LEU A 252 0.80 16.08 9.66
N GLN A 253 1.14 17.34 9.38
CA GLN A 253 2.34 17.76 8.64
C GLN A 253 2.50 17.04 7.29
N VAL A 254 1.40 16.89 6.58
CA VAL A 254 1.34 16.24 5.28
C VAL A 254 1.84 17.22 4.22
N LYS A 255 2.72 16.75 3.33
CA LYS A 255 3.22 17.56 2.21
C LYS A 255 2.22 17.53 1.07
N LEU A 256 1.53 18.63 0.85
CA LEU A 256 0.58 18.81 -0.25
C LEU A 256 1.26 19.41 -1.47
N THR A 257 1.11 18.75 -2.62
CA THR A 257 1.44 19.34 -3.94
C THR A 257 0.44 20.42 -4.34
N GLY A 258 0.77 21.23 -5.34
CA GLY A 258 -0.15 22.25 -5.86
C GLY A 258 -1.45 21.62 -6.43
N SER A 259 -1.33 20.48 -7.11
CA SER A 259 -2.49 19.75 -7.66
C SER A 259 -3.37 19.16 -6.54
N GLU A 260 -2.80 18.56 -5.51
CA GLU A 260 -3.57 18.02 -4.38
C GLU A 260 -4.34 19.13 -3.65
N LYS A 261 -3.72 20.29 -3.42
CA LYS A 261 -4.42 21.46 -2.83
C LYS A 261 -5.63 21.87 -3.66
N GLN A 262 -5.48 21.91 -4.98
CA GLN A 262 -6.58 22.25 -5.89
C GLN A 262 -7.68 21.19 -5.88
N LEU A 263 -7.32 19.90 -5.89
CA LEU A 263 -8.26 18.78 -5.83
C LEU A 263 -8.99 18.71 -4.49
N MET A 264 -8.33 19.00 -3.37
CA MET A 264 -8.98 19.05 -2.05
C MET A 264 -9.97 20.23 -1.93
N ALA A 265 -9.68 21.36 -2.57
CA ALA A 265 -10.53 22.52 -2.55
C ALA A 265 -11.69 22.48 -3.58
N SER A 266 -11.66 21.52 -4.52
CA SER A 266 -12.69 21.42 -5.55
C SER A 266 -14.06 21.10 -4.93
N GLN A 267 -15.07 21.77 -5.40
CA GLN A 267 -16.46 21.58 -5.01
C GLN A 267 -17.21 20.88 -6.14
N ALA A 268 -17.89 19.78 -5.81
CA ALA A 268 -18.52 18.92 -6.80
C ALA A 268 -19.91 19.41 -7.22
N THR A 269 -20.63 20.13 -6.35
CA THR A 269 -21.93 20.77 -6.62
C THR A 269 -22.10 21.97 -5.69
N ASN A 270 -22.97 22.91 -6.08
CA ASN A 270 -23.43 24.02 -5.22
C ASN A 270 -24.87 23.79 -4.69
N ASP A 271 -25.52 22.71 -5.13
CA ASP A 271 -26.88 22.38 -4.72
C ASP A 271 -26.86 21.39 -3.55
N THR A 272 -27.23 21.88 -2.36
CA THR A 272 -27.26 21.06 -1.14
C THR A 272 -28.26 19.90 -1.21
N THR A 273 -29.36 20.05 -1.98
CA THR A 273 -30.32 18.96 -2.19
C THR A 273 -29.72 17.86 -3.08
N ALA A 274 -29.04 18.24 -4.18
CA ALA A 274 -28.34 17.30 -5.02
C ALA A 274 -27.25 16.56 -4.23
N TYR A 275 -26.52 17.27 -3.38
CA TYR A 275 -25.53 16.71 -2.46
C TYR A 275 -26.16 15.66 -1.52
N GLU A 276 -27.25 15.98 -0.83
CA GLU A 276 -27.94 15.05 0.06
C GLU A 276 -28.45 13.79 -0.67
N LEU A 277 -29.01 13.96 -1.86
CA LEU A 277 -29.48 12.85 -2.70
C LEU A 277 -28.32 11.94 -3.13
N TYR A 278 -27.20 12.52 -3.54
CA TYR A 278 -26.00 11.77 -3.88
C TYR A 278 -25.50 10.93 -2.71
N HIS A 279 -25.38 11.49 -1.51
CA HIS A 279 -24.91 10.77 -0.33
C HIS A 279 -25.90 9.69 0.14
N LYS A 280 -27.21 9.88 -0.03
CA LYS A 280 -28.21 8.80 0.15
C LYS A 280 -27.95 7.64 -0.82
N GLY A 281 -27.70 7.96 -2.09
CA GLY A 281 -27.31 6.98 -3.11
C GLY A 281 -26.03 6.23 -2.75
N ARG A 282 -25.00 6.96 -2.34
CA ARG A 282 -23.69 6.40 -1.92
C ARG A 282 -23.81 5.46 -0.71
N SER A 283 -24.56 5.86 0.31
CA SER A 283 -24.81 5.05 1.50
C SER A 283 -25.50 3.73 1.15
N LEU A 284 -26.52 3.77 0.30
CA LEU A 284 -27.23 2.57 -0.15
C LEU A 284 -26.35 1.68 -1.07
N TRP A 285 -25.60 2.28 -2.00
CA TRP A 285 -24.69 1.57 -2.87
C TRP A 285 -23.62 0.79 -2.06
N GLY A 286 -23.08 1.40 -1.00
CA GLY A 286 -22.09 0.78 -0.14
C GLY A 286 -22.58 -0.49 0.58
N LYS A 287 -23.90 -0.65 0.78
CA LYS A 287 -24.49 -1.85 1.39
C LYS A 287 -24.54 -3.06 0.46
N ARG A 288 -24.41 -2.86 -0.85
CA ARG A 288 -24.29 -3.89 -1.91
C ARG A 288 -25.32 -5.03 -1.76
N THR A 289 -26.62 -4.71 -1.68
CA THR A 289 -27.70 -5.70 -1.64
C THR A 289 -28.70 -5.48 -2.78
N GLY A 290 -29.46 -6.53 -3.12
CA GLY A 290 -30.44 -6.50 -4.21
C GLY A 290 -31.49 -5.39 -4.08
N ASP A 291 -31.90 -5.06 -2.86
CA ASP A 291 -32.87 -3.97 -2.59
C ASP A 291 -32.23 -2.58 -2.61
N ASN A 292 -30.96 -2.47 -2.21
CA ASN A 292 -30.31 -1.18 -2.07
C ASN A 292 -29.74 -0.63 -3.39
N ILE A 293 -29.28 -1.48 -4.30
CA ILE A 293 -28.73 -1.04 -5.60
C ILE A 293 -29.76 -0.26 -6.44
N PRO A 294 -31.01 -0.75 -6.65
CA PRO A 294 -32.03 0.04 -7.38
C PRO A 294 -32.37 1.36 -6.70
N ARG A 295 -32.43 1.39 -5.38
CA ARG A 295 -32.67 2.62 -4.61
C ARG A 295 -31.52 3.61 -4.74
N ALA A 296 -30.27 3.12 -4.76
CA ALA A 296 -29.08 3.95 -5.00
C ALA A 296 -29.14 4.59 -6.40
N ILE A 297 -29.48 3.82 -7.44
CA ILE A 297 -29.70 4.31 -8.81
C ILE A 297 -30.73 5.46 -8.80
N ALA A 298 -31.90 5.23 -8.17
CA ALA A 298 -32.96 6.24 -8.12
C ALA A 298 -32.52 7.54 -7.41
N PHE A 299 -31.69 7.45 -6.36
CA PHE A 299 -31.17 8.65 -5.69
C PHE A 299 -30.11 9.38 -6.53
N PHE A 300 -29.24 8.66 -7.25
CA PHE A 300 -28.29 9.30 -8.17
C PHE A 300 -29.02 9.98 -9.33
N GLU A 301 -30.08 9.38 -9.89
CA GLU A 301 -30.91 9.99 -10.92
C GLU A 301 -31.61 11.27 -10.41
N GLN A 302 -32.14 11.26 -9.19
CA GLN A 302 -32.72 12.44 -8.56
C GLN A 302 -31.66 13.54 -8.33
N ALA A 303 -30.43 13.18 -7.90
CA ALA A 303 -29.34 14.14 -7.76
C ALA A 303 -28.98 14.79 -9.10
N ILE A 304 -28.90 14.00 -10.17
CA ILE A 304 -28.67 14.47 -11.55
C ILE A 304 -29.82 15.37 -12.05
N ALA A 305 -31.05 15.00 -11.77
CA ALA A 305 -32.22 15.82 -12.14
C ALA A 305 -32.18 17.17 -11.43
N ARG A 306 -31.65 17.22 -10.21
CA ARG A 306 -31.54 18.46 -9.43
C ARG A 306 -30.35 19.31 -9.89
N ASP A 307 -29.15 18.67 -10.13
CA ASP A 307 -27.98 19.33 -10.70
C ASP A 307 -27.43 18.50 -11.87
N PRO A 308 -27.76 18.83 -13.11
CA PRO A 308 -27.29 18.13 -14.30
C PRO A 308 -25.78 18.23 -14.56
N ASN A 309 -25.08 19.08 -13.80
CA ASN A 309 -23.60 19.22 -13.88
C ASN A 309 -22.87 18.49 -12.74
N TYR A 310 -23.59 17.76 -11.89
CA TYR A 310 -23.01 17.05 -10.79
C TYR A 310 -22.28 15.78 -11.24
N ALA A 311 -20.98 15.89 -11.59
CA ALA A 311 -20.16 14.81 -12.15
C ALA A 311 -20.10 13.57 -11.25
N LEU A 312 -19.98 13.75 -9.92
CA LEU A 312 -19.98 12.65 -8.95
C LEU A 312 -21.26 11.83 -8.95
N ALA A 313 -22.42 12.45 -9.18
CA ALA A 313 -23.70 11.73 -9.26
C ALA A 313 -23.73 10.80 -10.48
N TYR A 314 -23.19 11.24 -11.61
CA TYR A 314 -23.03 10.37 -12.79
C TYR A 314 -22.02 9.23 -12.56
N ALA A 315 -20.91 9.48 -11.86
CA ALA A 315 -19.95 8.43 -11.51
C ALA A 315 -20.57 7.40 -10.54
N GLY A 316 -21.35 7.86 -9.56
CA GLY A 316 -22.11 6.98 -8.65
C GLY A 316 -23.15 6.15 -9.40
N LEU A 317 -23.86 6.75 -10.34
CA LEU A 317 -24.83 6.09 -11.21
C LEU A 317 -24.15 5.01 -12.07
N ALA A 318 -22.99 5.31 -12.68
CA ALA A 318 -22.21 4.35 -13.43
C ALA A 318 -21.78 3.15 -12.58
N SER A 319 -21.27 3.41 -11.37
CA SER A 319 -20.88 2.38 -10.42
C SER A 319 -22.06 1.51 -9.96
N ALA A 320 -23.26 2.10 -9.81
CA ALA A 320 -24.45 1.35 -9.45
C ALA A 320 -24.96 0.49 -10.60
N TYR A 321 -24.96 1.00 -11.84
CA TYR A 321 -25.38 0.23 -13.00
C TYR A 321 -24.44 -0.95 -13.29
N ILE A 322 -23.12 -0.76 -13.27
CA ILE A 322 -22.18 -1.84 -13.60
C ILE A 322 -22.22 -2.99 -12.58
N LEU A 323 -22.59 -2.70 -11.33
CA LEU A 323 -22.75 -3.71 -10.28
C LEU A 323 -24.16 -4.32 -10.25
N SER A 324 -25.17 -3.68 -10.81
CA SER A 324 -26.55 -4.15 -10.70
C SER A 324 -26.79 -5.60 -11.15
N PRO A 325 -26.16 -6.15 -12.22
CA PRO A 325 -26.34 -7.54 -12.61
C PRO A 325 -26.00 -8.56 -11.53
N PHE A 326 -25.01 -8.24 -10.68
CA PHE A 326 -24.54 -9.15 -9.63
C PHE A 326 -25.50 -9.25 -8.43
N TYR A 327 -26.31 -8.19 -8.20
CA TYR A 327 -27.17 -8.09 -7.02
C TYR A 327 -28.66 -8.19 -7.34
N THR A 328 -29.08 -7.81 -8.56
CA THR A 328 -30.50 -7.72 -8.93
C THR A 328 -30.90 -8.64 -10.06
N GLY A 329 -29.93 -9.30 -10.73
CA GLY A 329 -30.19 -10.07 -11.94
C GLY A 329 -30.53 -9.22 -13.18
N ALA A 330 -30.22 -7.92 -13.17
CA ALA A 330 -30.37 -7.03 -14.32
C ALA A 330 -29.58 -7.54 -15.54
N ASP A 331 -30.07 -7.23 -16.74
CA ASP A 331 -29.36 -7.59 -17.97
C ASP A 331 -27.99 -6.92 -18.03
N ARG A 332 -26.95 -7.74 -18.20
CA ARG A 332 -25.53 -7.29 -18.13
C ARG A 332 -25.17 -6.31 -19.26
N ARG A 333 -25.73 -6.51 -20.46
CA ARG A 333 -25.42 -5.68 -21.62
C ARG A 333 -26.10 -4.31 -21.48
N GLU A 334 -27.35 -4.29 -21.08
CA GLU A 334 -28.11 -3.05 -20.84
C GLU A 334 -27.46 -2.25 -19.69
N ALA A 335 -27.18 -2.89 -18.58
CA ALA A 335 -26.55 -2.27 -17.42
C ALA A 335 -25.16 -1.71 -17.78
N GLY A 336 -24.36 -2.46 -18.53
CA GLY A 336 -23.04 -2.01 -18.99
C GLY A 336 -23.11 -0.79 -19.91
N SER A 337 -24.10 -0.75 -20.83
CA SER A 337 -24.32 0.40 -21.71
C SER A 337 -24.69 1.67 -20.94
N LYS A 338 -25.62 1.55 -19.98
CA LYS A 338 -26.03 2.67 -19.10
C LYS A 338 -24.85 3.14 -18.22
N ALA A 339 -24.09 2.21 -17.67
CA ALA A 339 -22.91 2.53 -16.88
C ALA A 339 -21.87 3.30 -17.69
N LYS A 340 -21.60 2.86 -18.94
CA LYS A 340 -20.66 3.54 -19.85
C LYS A 340 -21.09 4.96 -20.16
N GLU A 341 -22.37 5.15 -20.52
CA GLU A 341 -22.91 6.46 -20.82
C GLU A 341 -22.76 7.42 -19.63
N ALA A 342 -23.10 6.95 -18.43
CA ALA A 342 -22.98 7.73 -17.20
C ALA A 342 -21.51 8.05 -16.88
N ALA A 343 -20.59 7.08 -16.94
CA ALA A 343 -19.16 7.31 -16.70
C ALA A 343 -18.57 8.34 -17.68
N LEU A 344 -18.86 8.21 -18.97
CA LEU A 344 -18.40 9.16 -19.99
C LEU A 344 -19.03 10.55 -19.80
N LYS A 345 -20.26 10.64 -19.33
CA LYS A 345 -20.88 11.93 -18.99
C LYS A 345 -20.18 12.56 -17.79
N ALA A 346 -19.86 11.79 -16.74
CA ALA A 346 -19.08 12.26 -15.61
C ALA A 346 -17.73 12.84 -16.05
N LEU A 347 -16.98 12.12 -16.89
CA LEU A 347 -15.68 12.55 -17.41
C LEU A 347 -15.75 13.76 -18.36
N ARG A 348 -16.86 13.96 -19.06
CA ARG A 348 -17.09 15.21 -19.82
C ARG A 348 -17.30 16.42 -18.92
N LEU A 349 -17.89 16.22 -17.73
CA LEU A 349 -18.11 17.29 -16.75
C LEU A 349 -16.85 17.55 -15.92
N ASP A 350 -16.16 16.50 -15.48
CA ASP A 350 -14.88 16.56 -14.77
C ASP A 350 -13.92 15.48 -15.28
N PRO A 351 -12.95 15.83 -16.15
CA PRO A 351 -11.94 14.90 -16.66
C PRO A 351 -10.95 14.37 -15.61
N ASN A 352 -10.95 14.93 -14.41
CA ASN A 352 -10.07 14.52 -13.31
C ASN A 352 -10.83 13.84 -12.16
N LEU A 353 -12.02 13.31 -12.43
CA LEU A 353 -12.82 12.61 -11.44
C LEU A 353 -12.38 11.14 -11.33
N ALA A 354 -11.68 10.80 -10.25
CA ALA A 354 -11.16 9.45 -10.01
C ALA A 354 -12.25 8.38 -10.03
N GLU A 355 -13.39 8.64 -9.40
CA GLU A 355 -14.55 7.76 -9.34
C GLU A 355 -15.12 7.43 -10.72
N ALA A 356 -15.08 8.39 -11.65
CA ALA A 356 -15.55 8.17 -13.01
C ALA A 356 -14.58 7.32 -13.83
N HIS A 357 -13.26 7.53 -13.66
CA HIS A 357 -12.23 6.68 -14.25
C HIS A 357 -12.33 5.25 -13.72
N ALA A 358 -12.48 5.05 -12.42
CA ALA A 358 -12.65 3.72 -11.82
C ALA A 358 -13.91 3.01 -12.34
N ALA A 359 -15.05 3.72 -12.42
CA ALA A 359 -16.28 3.17 -12.98
C ALA A 359 -16.14 2.81 -14.47
N LEU A 360 -15.47 3.66 -15.28
CA LEU A 360 -15.21 3.36 -16.68
C LEU A 360 -14.29 2.15 -16.83
N GLY A 361 -13.24 2.03 -16.02
CA GLY A 361 -12.37 0.85 -15.97
C GLY A 361 -13.17 -0.43 -15.77
N LYS A 362 -14.10 -0.43 -14.79
CA LYS A 362 -14.98 -1.57 -14.52
C LYS A 362 -15.90 -1.89 -15.72
N VAL A 363 -16.42 -0.89 -16.40
CA VAL A 363 -17.23 -1.07 -17.62
C VAL A 363 -16.40 -1.70 -18.75
N LEU A 364 -15.20 -1.19 -19.00
CA LEU A 364 -14.30 -1.71 -20.04
C LEU A 364 -13.92 -3.17 -19.77
N PHE A 365 -13.67 -3.52 -18.51
CA PHE A 365 -13.40 -4.90 -18.13
C PHE A 365 -14.62 -5.82 -18.30
N PHE A 366 -15.74 -5.49 -17.64
CA PHE A 366 -16.89 -6.41 -17.55
C PHE A 366 -17.75 -6.45 -18.82
N SER A 367 -17.91 -5.33 -19.52
CA SER A 367 -18.85 -5.23 -20.63
C SER A 367 -18.18 -5.30 -21.98
N GLU A 368 -16.94 -4.82 -22.12
CA GLU A 368 -16.24 -4.71 -23.39
C GLU A 368 -15.04 -5.65 -23.52
N ILE A 369 -14.58 -6.23 -22.40
CA ILE A 369 -13.40 -7.11 -22.32
C ILE A 369 -12.14 -6.39 -22.85
N ASP A 370 -12.10 -5.05 -22.70
CA ASP A 370 -10.94 -4.20 -23.03
C ASP A 370 -10.03 -4.07 -21.79
N LEU A 371 -9.16 -5.07 -21.59
CA LEU A 371 -8.20 -5.09 -20.49
C LEU A 371 -7.21 -3.94 -20.54
N ALA A 372 -6.79 -3.53 -21.74
CA ALA A 372 -5.84 -2.43 -21.89
C ALA A 372 -6.50 -1.08 -21.55
N GLY A 373 -7.74 -0.87 -21.98
CA GLY A 373 -8.55 0.27 -21.61
C GLY A 373 -8.80 0.32 -20.11
N ALA A 374 -9.25 -0.79 -19.52
CA ALA A 374 -9.49 -0.89 -18.08
C ALA A 374 -8.23 -0.55 -17.26
N THR A 375 -7.07 -1.10 -17.66
CA THR A 375 -5.77 -0.81 -17.02
C THR A 375 -5.45 0.70 -17.03
N ARG A 376 -5.67 1.39 -18.18
CA ARG A 376 -5.41 2.84 -18.25
C ARG A 376 -6.31 3.63 -17.33
N GLU A 377 -7.60 3.29 -17.30
CA GLU A 377 -8.58 3.99 -16.50
C GLU A 377 -8.36 3.78 -14.99
N TYR A 378 -8.04 2.56 -14.56
CA TYR A 378 -7.72 2.29 -13.15
C TYR A 378 -6.43 3.00 -12.70
N LYS A 379 -5.37 2.99 -13.52
CA LYS A 379 -4.15 3.76 -13.22
C LYS A 379 -4.46 5.23 -13.06
N ARG A 380 -5.30 5.79 -13.94
CA ARG A 380 -5.69 7.20 -13.84
C ARG A 380 -6.50 7.49 -12.58
N ALA A 381 -7.39 6.60 -12.18
CA ALA A 381 -8.13 6.72 -10.93
C ALA A 381 -7.20 6.75 -9.71
N ILE A 382 -6.21 5.85 -9.66
CA ILE A 382 -5.21 5.77 -8.57
C ILE A 382 -4.31 7.01 -8.55
N GLU A 383 -3.88 7.53 -9.71
CA GLU A 383 -3.11 8.79 -9.80
C GLU A 383 -3.87 9.97 -9.21
N LEU A 384 -5.19 10.05 -9.45
CA LEU A 384 -6.06 11.14 -8.97
C LEU A 384 -6.45 10.98 -7.50
N LYS A 385 -6.55 9.74 -7.03
CA LYS A 385 -6.99 9.40 -5.67
C LYS A 385 -6.19 8.19 -5.13
N PRO A 386 -4.94 8.42 -4.67
CA PRO A 386 -4.01 7.35 -4.29
C PRO A 386 -4.45 6.49 -3.08
N ASN A 387 -5.47 6.93 -2.35
CA ASN A 387 -6.05 6.19 -1.23
C ASN A 387 -7.46 5.65 -1.54
N ASP A 388 -7.76 5.38 -2.81
CA ASP A 388 -9.01 4.73 -3.20
C ASP A 388 -8.84 3.20 -3.15
N ALA A 389 -9.35 2.58 -2.09
CA ALA A 389 -9.26 1.14 -1.88
C ALA A 389 -9.93 0.34 -3.01
N ASP A 390 -11.10 0.78 -3.51
CA ASP A 390 -11.82 0.12 -4.60
C ASP A 390 -11.03 0.21 -5.93
N ALA A 391 -10.37 1.34 -6.21
CA ALA A 391 -9.56 1.50 -7.42
C ALA A 391 -8.36 0.53 -7.44
N HIS A 392 -7.62 0.43 -6.32
CA HIS A 392 -6.53 -0.54 -6.17
C HIS A 392 -7.03 -1.99 -6.26
N HIS A 393 -8.17 -2.30 -5.64
CA HIS A 393 -8.79 -3.61 -5.66
C HIS A 393 -9.17 -4.02 -7.10
N TRP A 394 -9.88 -3.17 -7.81
CA TRP A 394 -10.30 -3.48 -9.19
C TRP A 394 -9.11 -3.53 -10.16
N PHE A 395 -8.11 -2.66 -9.97
CA PHE A 395 -6.88 -2.74 -10.76
C PHE A 395 -6.14 -4.07 -10.55
N SER A 396 -6.03 -4.51 -9.30
CA SER A 396 -5.45 -5.82 -8.94
C SER A 396 -6.17 -6.97 -9.66
N ASN A 397 -7.48 -7.08 -9.50
CA ASN A 397 -8.25 -8.24 -9.95
C ASN A 397 -8.65 -8.17 -11.41
N ASP A 398 -9.23 -7.04 -11.83
CA ASP A 398 -9.83 -6.92 -13.15
C ASP A 398 -8.78 -6.71 -14.26
N SER A 399 -7.60 -6.21 -13.92
CA SER A 399 -6.55 -5.95 -14.91
C SER A 399 -5.33 -6.82 -14.69
N LEU A 400 -4.61 -6.64 -13.59
CA LEU A 400 -3.30 -7.27 -13.39
C LEU A 400 -3.40 -8.79 -13.27
N ALA A 401 -4.31 -9.31 -12.44
CA ALA A 401 -4.52 -10.75 -12.30
C ALA A 401 -5.04 -11.38 -13.60
N ALA A 402 -5.97 -10.72 -14.30
CA ALA A 402 -6.48 -11.17 -15.59
C ALA A 402 -5.40 -11.21 -16.69
N LEU A 403 -4.37 -10.35 -16.59
CA LEU A 403 -3.20 -10.34 -17.48
C LEU A 403 -2.09 -11.30 -17.03
N GLY A 404 -2.26 -12.02 -15.92
CA GLY A 404 -1.23 -12.91 -15.35
C GLY A 404 -0.07 -12.17 -14.67
N GLN A 405 -0.19 -10.87 -14.41
CA GLN A 405 0.80 -10.02 -13.72
C GLN A 405 0.64 -10.16 -12.21
N PHE A 406 0.83 -11.38 -11.68
CA PHE A 406 0.45 -11.70 -10.31
C PHE A 406 1.23 -10.98 -9.22
N ASP A 407 2.52 -10.67 -9.41
CA ASP A 407 3.30 -9.95 -8.40
C ASP A 407 2.80 -8.52 -8.22
N GLU A 408 2.49 -7.83 -9.32
CA GLU A 408 1.90 -6.49 -9.33
C GLU A 408 0.46 -6.53 -8.81
N ALA A 409 -0.34 -7.53 -9.20
CA ALA A 409 -1.69 -7.73 -8.69
C ALA A 409 -1.69 -7.91 -7.16
N ILE A 410 -0.79 -8.72 -6.62
CA ILE A 410 -0.64 -8.91 -5.17
C ILE A 410 -0.21 -7.61 -4.48
N ALA A 411 0.65 -6.80 -5.09
CA ALA A 411 1.06 -5.53 -4.52
C ALA A 411 -0.11 -4.55 -4.41
N GLU A 412 -0.90 -4.41 -5.48
CA GLU A 412 -2.10 -3.56 -5.50
C GLU A 412 -3.21 -4.10 -4.58
N GLY A 413 -3.42 -5.42 -4.56
CA GLY A 413 -4.36 -6.06 -3.63
C GLY A 413 -3.98 -5.85 -2.15
N LYS A 414 -2.70 -5.95 -1.81
CA LYS A 414 -2.20 -5.61 -0.47
C LYS A 414 -2.42 -4.14 -0.14
N ARG A 415 -2.19 -3.23 -1.10
CA ARG A 415 -2.47 -1.81 -0.91
C ARG A 415 -3.95 -1.57 -0.65
N SER A 416 -4.82 -2.23 -1.38
CA SER A 416 -6.27 -2.15 -1.14
C SER A 416 -6.65 -2.63 0.28
N VAL A 417 -6.09 -3.76 0.75
CA VAL A 417 -6.29 -4.26 2.13
C VAL A 417 -5.73 -3.30 3.18
N GLU A 418 -4.62 -2.61 2.92
CA GLU A 418 -4.09 -1.58 3.83
C GLU A 418 -5.05 -0.39 3.97
N LEU A 419 -5.75 -0.03 2.90
CA LEU A 419 -6.70 1.08 2.87
C LEU A 419 -8.07 0.68 3.38
N ASP A 420 -8.47 -0.59 3.21
CA ASP A 420 -9.77 -1.11 3.66
C ASP A 420 -9.61 -2.49 4.35
N PRO A 421 -8.97 -2.51 5.55
CA PRO A 421 -8.54 -3.74 6.20
C PRO A 421 -9.67 -4.67 6.64
N LEU A 422 -10.88 -4.17 6.77
CA LEU A 422 -12.04 -4.90 7.26
C LEU A 422 -13.07 -5.23 6.16
N SER A 423 -12.75 -4.93 4.90
CA SER A 423 -13.57 -5.32 3.75
C SER A 423 -13.42 -6.81 3.47
N ILE A 424 -14.52 -7.55 3.58
CA ILE A 424 -14.57 -8.98 3.31
C ILE A 424 -14.18 -9.26 1.85
N VAL A 425 -14.77 -8.50 0.92
CA VAL A 425 -14.55 -8.67 -0.53
C VAL A 425 -13.08 -8.47 -0.89
N ILE A 426 -12.48 -7.36 -0.44
CA ILE A 426 -11.07 -7.05 -0.75
C ILE A 426 -10.11 -8.11 -0.17
N ASN A 427 -10.37 -8.57 1.07
CA ASN A 427 -9.55 -9.60 1.70
C ASN A 427 -9.73 -10.97 1.01
N ALA A 428 -10.94 -11.34 0.60
CA ALA A 428 -11.21 -12.57 -0.13
C ALA A 428 -10.52 -12.56 -1.51
N ASP A 429 -10.69 -11.49 -2.26
CA ASP A 429 -10.13 -11.36 -3.61
C ASP A 429 -8.59 -11.33 -3.62
N LEU A 430 -7.96 -10.77 -2.57
CA LEU A 430 -6.52 -10.91 -2.40
C LEU A 430 -6.13 -12.37 -2.14
N GLY A 431 -6.93 -13.11 -1.37
CA GLY A 431 -6.76 -14.54 -1.16
C GLY A 431 -6.84 -15.34 -2.47
N GLU A 432 -7.80 -15.00 -3.33
CA GLU A 432 -7.93 -15.59 -4.68
C GLU A 432 -6.74 -15.21 -5.59
N THR A 433 -6.28 -13.96 -5.54
CA THR A 433 -5.10 -13.52 -6.30
C THR A 433 -3.87 -14.34 -5.91
N PHE A 434 -3.64 -14.60 -4.62
CA PHE A 434 -2.59 -15.53 -4.17
C PHE A 434 -2.78 -16.94 -4.71
N PHE A 435 -4.03 -17.45 -4.75
CA PHE A 435 -4.34 -18.78 -5.29
C PHE A 435 -3.97 -18.87 -6.78
N TYR A 436 -4.38 -17.91 -7.61
CA TYR A 436 -4.02 -17.87 -9.03
C TYR A 436 -2.52 -17.72 -9.26
N ALA A 437 -1.82 -17.01 -8.38
CA ALA A 437 -0.37 -16.91 -8.36
C ALA A 437 0.34 -18.19 -7.88
N ARG A 438 -0.40 -19.26 -7.52
CA ARG A 438 0.08 -20.51 -6.92
C ARG A 438 0.79 -20.33 -5.57
N ARG A 439 0.53 -19.25 -4.88
CA ARG A 439 1.04 -18.94 -3.53
C ARG A 439 0.03 -19.46 -2.48
N PHE A 440 -0.13 -20.78 -2.43
CA PHE A 440 -1.24 -21.43 -1.70
C PHE A 440 -1.21 -21.18 -0.19
N ASP A 441 -0.04 -21.16 0.44
CA ASP A 441 0.08 -20.90 1.88
C ASP A 441 -0.40 -19.49 2.23
N GLU A 442 -0.05 -18.50 1.40
CA GLU A 442 -0.47 -17.11 1.57
C GLU A 442 -1.97 -16.93 1.27
N SER A 443 -2.50 -17.66 0.27
CA SER A 443 -3.93 -17.72 -0.02
C SER A 443 -4.71 -18.20 1.19
N VAL A 444 -4.32 -19.35 1.76
CA VAL A 444 -4.98 -19.91 2.95
C VAL A 444 -4.89 -18.97 4.14
N ALA A 445 -3.74 -18.34 4.38
CA ALA A 445 -3.57 -17.38 5.46
C ALA A 445 -4.49 -16.15 5.29
N GLN A 446 -4.57 -15.60 4.06
CA GLN A 446 -5.42 -14.45 3.76
C GLN A 446 -6.91 -14.77 3.86
N LEU A 447 -7.35 -15.94 3.35
CA LEU A 447 -8.75 -16.35 3.45
C LEU A 447 -9.17 -16.65 4.91
N ARG A 448 -8.28 -17.21 5.74
CA ARG A 448 -8.53 -17.35 7.18
C ARG A 448 -8.74 -15.99 7.87
N LYS A 449 -7.93 -15.01 7.51
CA LYS A 449 -8.12 -13.62 8.01
C LYS A 449 -9.48 -13.05 7.58
N THR A 450 -9.95 -13.36 6.38
CA THR A 450 -11.31 -12.97 5.94
C THR A 450 -12.40 -13.57 6.82
N LEU A 451 -12.27 -14.85 7.20
CA LEU A 451 -13.20 -15.50 8.12
C LEU A 451 -13.13 -14.96 9.56
N GLU A 452 -11.99 -14.41 9.99
CA GLU A 452 -11.88 -13.70 11.28
C GLU A 452 -12.66 -12.37 11.27
N ILE A 453 -12.74 -11.70 10.10
CA ILE A 453 -13.53 -10.46 9.94
C ILE A 453 -15.02 -10.78 10.00
N ASP A 454 -15.47 -11.81 9.27
CA ASP A 454 -16.85 -12.30 9.27
C ASP A 454 -16.89 -13.83 9.08
N PRO A 455 -17.16 -14.60 10.14
CA PRO A 455 -17.26 -16.07 10.06
C PRO A 455 -18.40 -16.59 9.17
N THR A 456 -19.33 -15.73 8.75
CA THR A 456 -20.50 -16.11 7.93
C THR A 456 -20.32 -15.77 6.45
N SER A 457 -19.16 -15.28 6.05
CA SER A 457 -18.90 -14.72 4.71
C SER A 457 -18.75 -15.75 3.58
N PHE A 458 -18.93 -17.06 3.83
CA PHE A 458 -18.84 -18.13 2.81
C PHE A 458 -20.00 -19.10 2.88
#